data_35362b83a85a6aa2a2a33d53e7650951
#
_entry.id   35362b83a85a6aa2a2a33d53e7650951
#
_cell.length_a   1.000
_cell.length_b   1.000
_cell.length_c   1.000
_cell.angle_alpha   90.00
_cell.angle_beta   90.00
_cell.angle_gamma   90.00
#
_symmetry.space_group_name_H-M   'P 1'
#
loop_
_entity.id
_entity.type
_entity.pdbx_description
1 polymer ?
#
loop_
_entity_poly.entity_id
_entity_poly.type
_entity_poly.pdbx_seq_one_letter_code
_entity_poly.pdbx_strand_id
1 'polypeptide(L)'
;MNDLFEKLMDQLDMPAEIRQNPAFRGNIDKVEVHAISKVWHFYLKFPAILSIDLYRELAYRLEMAFSNIAKTQVTILTEDGRFDETLLNNYLPLIFDLPGCDTPSFTAIFKKYKFTTADQAATAKLLVGDLSNLEYFVKHYFPVMAKHYQDFGFTDL
;
A
#
# COMPACT_ATOMS: atom_id res chain seq x y z
N MET A 1 2.28 5.66 -21.35
CA MET A 1 1.21 4.99 -20.61
C MET A 1 0.79 3.73 -21.35
N ASN A 2 0.52 2.67 -20.63
CA ASN A 2 0.24 1.35 -21.18
C ASN A 2 -1.22 1.25 -21.62
N ASP A 3 -1.48 0.74 -22.85
CA ASP A 3 -2.85 0.60 -23.36
C ASP A 3 -3.71 -0.34 -22.51
N LEU A 4 -3.10 -1.37 -21.93
CA LEU A 4 -3.81 -2.29 -21.04
C LEU A 4 -4.25 -1.59 -19.76
N PHE A 5 -3.42 -0.68 -19.24
CA PHE A 5 -3.78 0.11 -18.08
C PHE A 5 -4.97 1.03 -18.39
N GLU A 6 -4.97 1.66 -19.57
CA GLU A 6 -6.08 2.50 -20.00
C GLU A 6 -7.38 1.70 -20.12
N LYS A 7 -7.30 0.49 -20.69
CA LYS A 7 -8.47 -0.40 -20.78
C LYS A 7 -8.99 -0.80 -19.42
N LEU A 8 -8.08 -1.05 -18.47
CA LEU A 8 -8.47 -1.34 -17.10
C LEU A 8 -9.19 -0.14 -16.48
N MET A 9 -8.66 1.08 -16.67
CA MET A 9 -9.29 2.29 -16.15
C MET A 9 -10.68 2.49 -16.74
N ASP A 10 -10.88 2.15 -18.01
CA ASP A 10 -12.20 2.18 -18.64
C ASP A 10 -13.17 1.21 -17.96
N GLN A 11 -12.72 0.00 -17.67
CA GLN A 11 -13.54 -1.00 -16.96
C GLN A 11 -13.90 -0.57 -15.54
N LEU A 12 -13.02 0.17 -14.88
CA LEU A 12 -13.24 0.66 -13.54
C LEU A 12 -14.09 1.93 -13.49
N ASP A 13 -14.43 2.50 -14.63
CA ASP A 13 -15.08 3.81 -14.73
C ASP A 13 -14.35 4.88 -13.93
N MET A 14 -13.02 4.85 -14.00
CA MET A 14 -12.18 5.77 -13.24
C MET A 14 -12.46 7.21 -13.66
N PRO A 15 -12.72 8.13 -12.71
CA PRO A 15 -13.00 9.52 -13.07
C PRO A 15 -11.88 10.19 -13.87
N ALA A 16 -12.26 11.07 -14.78
CA ALA A 16 -11.31 11.76 -15.66
C ALA A 16 -10.27 12.56 -14.89
N GLU A 17 -10.65 13.19 -13.79
CA GLU A 17 -9.73 13.96 -12.95
C GLU A 17 -8.64 13.11 -12.33
N ILE A 18 -8.93 11.84 -12.01
CA ILE A 18 -7.92 10.90 -11.51
C ILE A 18 -7.04 10.43 -12.67
N ARG A 19 -7.65 10.06 -13.79
CA ARG A 19 -6.92 9.55 -14.96
C ARG A 19 -5.94 10.59 -15.52
N GLN A 20 -6.27 11.87 -15.41
CA GLN A 20 -5.43 12.97 -15.88
C GLN A 20 -4.35 13.39 -14.87
N ASN A 21 -4.43 12.90 -13.65
CA ASN A 21 -3.43 13.20 -12.62
C ASN A 21 -2.10 12.59 -13.01
N PRO A 22 -1.01 13.40 -13.12
CA PRO A 22 0.31 12.86 -13.48
C PRO A 22 0.81 11.77 -12.54
N ALA A 23 0.41 11.78 -11.27
CA ALA A 23 0.76 10.75 -10.31
C ALA A 23 0.09 9.40 -10.60
N PHE A 24 -0.99 9.41 -11.39
CA PHE A 24 -1.77 8.21 -11.69
C PHE A 24 -1.44 7.64 -13.08
N ARG A 25 -0.22 7.82 -13.55
CA ARG A 25 0.26 7.23 -14.80
C ARG A 25 0.82 5.85 -14.54
N GLY A 26 -0.01 4.84 -14.69
CA GLY A 26 0.35 3.49 -14.33
C GLY A 26 0.54 2.56 -15.51
N ASN A 27 1.08 1.39 -15.18
CA ASN A 27 1.20 0.25 -16.10
C ASN A 27 0.76 -1.00 -15.35
N ILE A 28 0.20 -1.96 -16.10
CA ILE A 28 -0.04 -3.29 -15.55
C ILE A 28 1.26 -4.08 -15.72
N ASP A 29 1.84 -4.50 -14.60
CA ASP A 29 3.01 -5.36 -14.61
C ASP A 29 2.59 -6.81 -14.91
N LYS A 30 1.64 -7.31 -14.15
CA LYS A 30 1.04 -8.63 -14.37
C LYS A 30 -0.28 -8.76 -13.62
N VAL A 31 -1.04 -9.78 -13.97
CA VAL A 31 -2.23 -10.20 -13.22
C VAL A 31 -2.09 -11.70 -12.98
N GLU A 32 -2.13 -12.10 -11.72
CA GLU A 32 -2.14 -13.51 -11.33
C GLU A 32 -3.57 -13.94 -11.05
N VAL A 33 -4.04 -14.97 -11.76
CA VAL A 33 -5.37 -15.52 -11.57
C VAL A 33 -5.25 -16.82 -10.79
N HIS A 34 -5.78 -16.82 -9.58
CA HIS A 34 -5.82 -18.00 -8.72
C HIS A 34 -7.20 -18.63 -8.86
N ALA A 35 -7.33 -19.58 -9.78
CA ALA A 35 -8.62 -20.15 -10.18
C ALA A 35 -9.34 -20.87 -9.03
N ILE A 36 -8.61 -21.58 -8.19
CA ILE A 36 -9.19 -22.38 -7.10
C ILE A 36 -9.74 -21.47 -5.99
N SER A 37 -8.95 -20.49 -5.57
CA SER A 37 -9.34 -19.54 -4.53
C SER A 37 -10.21 -18.41 -5.05
N LYS A 38 -10.33 -18.28 -6.37
CA LYS A 38 -11.06 -17.20 -7.05
C LYS A 38 -10.54 -15.81 -6.64
N VAL A 39 -9.22 -15.66 -6.67
CA VAL A 39 -8.55 -14.39 -6.37
C VAL A 39 -7.81 -13.95 -7.62
N TRP A 40 -8.02 -12.70 -8.02
CA TRP A 40 -7.26 -12.04 -9.07
C TRP A 40 -6.35 -11.02 -8.41
N HIS A 41 -5.06 -11.20 -8.57
CA HIS A 41 -4.03 -10.33 -7.97
C HIS A 41 -3.42 -9.45 -9.06
N PHE A 42 -3.68 -8.14 -8.97
CA PHE A 42 -3.17 -7.14 -9.90
C PHE A 42 -1.86 -6.56 -9.37
N TYR A 43 -0.84 -6.53 -10.22
CA TYR A 43 0.42 -5.88 -9.94
C TYR A 43 0.50 -4.65 -10.84
N LEU A 44 0.34 -3.47 -10.26
CA LEU A 44 0.28 -2.21 -10.98
C LEU A 44 1.47 -1.35 -10.61
N LYS A 45 2.12 -0.76 -11.63
CA LYS A 45 3.33 0.03 -11.44
C LYS A 45 3.03 1.51 -11.68
N PHE A 46 3.48 2.35 -10.75
CA PHE A 46 3.33 3.80 -10.81
C PHE A 46 4.69 4.48 -10.64
N PRO A 47 4.83 5.76 -11.05
CA PRO A 47 6.10 6.47 -10.89
C PRO A 47 6.54 6.61 -9.43
N ALA A 48 5.59 6.83 -8.53
CA ALA A 48 5.84 7.01 -7.10
C ALA A 48 4.68 6.44 -6.29
N ILE A 49 4.84 6.42 -4.97
CA ILE A 49 3.79 5.96 -4.06
C ILE A 49 2.54 6.82 -4.26
N LEU A 50 1.39 6.17 -4.43
CA LEU A 50 0.11 6.87 -4.56
C LEU A 50 -0.28 7.51 -3.23
N SER A 51 -0.98 8.64 -3.29
CA SER A 51 -1.64 9.15 -2.09
C SER A 51 -2.65 8.11 -1.59
N ILE A 52 -2.93 8.13 -0.30
CA ILE A 52 -3.87 7.16 0.28
C ILE A 52 -5.25 7.23 -0.37
N ASP A 53 -5.70 8.42 -0.76
CA ASP A 53 -6.99 8.60 -1.40
C ASP A 53 -7.02 7.96 -2.78
N LEU A 54 -5.96 8.12 -3.58
CA LEU A 54 -5.85 7.48 -4.90
C LEU A 54 -5.79 5.96 -4.75
N TYR A 55 -5.03 5.46 -3.79
CA TYR A 55 -4.94 4.02 -3.54
C TYR A 55 -6.31 3.44 -3.18
N ARG A 56 -7.01 4.07 -2.25
CA ARG A 56 -8.33 3.60 -1.81
C ARG A 56 -9.35 3.60 -2.94
N GLU A 57 -9.34 4.63 -3.75
CA GLU A 57 -10.23 4.71 -4.92
C GLU A 57 -9.95 3.58 -5.91
N LEU A 58 -8.68 3.36 -6.21
CA LEU A 58 -8.27 2.28 -7.11
C LEU A 58 -8.68 0.91 -6.56
N ALA A 59 -8.35 0.62 -5.31
CA ALA A 59 -8.66 -0.67 -4.68
C ALA A 59 -10.18 -0.93 -4.61
N TYR A 60 -10.94 0.09 -4.26
CA TYR A 60 -12.40 0.00 -4.18
C TYR A 60 -13.01 -0.28 -5.55
N ARG A 61 -12.57 0.44 -6.59
CA ARG A 61 -13.11 0.25 -7.93
C ARG A 61 -12.74 -1.10 -8.52
N LEU A 62 -11.53 -1.59 -8.25
CA LEU A 62 -11.15 -2.95 -8.61
C LEU A 62 -12.08 -3.98 -7.97
N GLU A 63 -12.30 -3.86 -6.67
CA GLU A 63 -13.18 -4.77 -5.94
C GLU A 63 -14.58 -4.78 -6.53
N MET A 64 -15.14 -3.59 -6.76
CA MET A 64 -16.51 -3.47 -7.27
C MET A 64 -16.66 -3.98 -8.71
N ALA A 65 -15.68 -3.70 -9.56
CA ALA A 65 -15.75 -4.10 -10.97
C ALA A 65 -15.71 -5.61 -11.15
N PHE A 66 -15.01 -6.32 -10.29
CA PHE A 66 -14.81 -7.78 -10.41
C PHE A 66 -15.50 -8.59 -9.32
N SER A 67 -16.36 -7.97 -8.53
CA SER A 67 -17.00 -8.62 -7.37
C SER A 67 -17.80 -9.89 -7.72
N ASN A 68 -18.37 -9.96 -8.92
CA ASN A 68 -19.15 -11.12 -9.37
C ASN A 68 -18.28 -12.27 -9.89
N ILE A 69 -17.00 -12.02 -10.12
CA ILE A 69 -16.10 -12.98 -10.77
C ILE A 69 -15.07 -13.49 -9.77
N ALA A 70 -14.46 -12.57 -9.01
CA ALA A 70 -13.32 -12.91 -8.16
C ALA A 70 -13.16 -11.88 -7.05
N LYS A 71 -12.43 -12.30 -6.02
CA LYS A 71 -11.90 -11.38 -5.01
C LYS A 71 -10.63 -10.74 -5.59
N THR A 72 -10.48 -9.45 -5.43
CA THR A 72 -9.33 -8.74 -5.99
C THR A 72 -8.32 -8.39 -4.91
N GLN A 73 -7.05 -8.50 -5.27
CA GLN A 73 -5.92 -8.00 -4.49
C GLN A 73 -5.08 -7.12 -5.41
N VAL A 74 -4.45 -6.11 -4.86
CA VAL A 74 -3.58 -5.23 -5.63
C VAL A 74 -2.26 -5.03 -4.88
N THR A 75 -1.16 -5.19 -5.63
CA THR A 75 0.18 -4.83 -5.16
C THR A 75 0.65 -3.68 -6.02
N ILE A 76 1.10 -2.62 -5.38
CA ILE A 76 1.62 -1.43 -6.06
C ILE A 76 3.14 -1.55 -6.14
N LEU A 77 3.64 -1.42 -7.36
CA LEU A 77 5.07 -1.31 -7.64
C LEU A 77 5.37 0.13 -7.98
N THR A 78 6.52 0.63 -7.58
CA THR A 78 6.90 2.02 -7.87
C THR A 78 8.28 2.07 -8.48
N GLU A 79 8.50 3.05 -9.36
CA GLU A 79 9.84 3.37 -9.88
C GLU A 79 10.66 4.08 -8.82
N ASP A 80 10.00 4.96 -8.04
CA ASP A 80 10.59 5.69 -6.93
C ASP A 80 9.75 5.43 -5.69
N GLY A 81 10.26 4.60 -4.79
CA GLY A 81 9.58 4.22 -3.55
C GLY A 81 9.83 5.15 -2.37
N ARG A 82 10.30 6.37 -2.63
CA ARG A 82 10.53 7.36 -1.57
C ARG A 82 9.24 7.68 -0.83
N PHE A 83 9.39 7.88 0.45
CA PHE A 83 8.28 8.22 1.31
C PHE A 83 8.66 9.31 2.30
N ASP A 84 7.64 9.98 2.84
CA ASP A 84 7.77 10.87 3.98
C ASP A 84 6.90 10.35 5.13
N GLU A 85 6.97 11.03 6.26
CA GLU A 85 6.20 10.62 7.43
C GLU A 85 4.69 10.74 7.19
N THR A 86 4.26 11.69 6.37
CA THR A 86 2.85 11.86 6.03
C THR A 86 2.33 10.64 5.29
N LEU A 87 3.05 10.17 4.26
CA LEU A 87 2.68 8.97 3.53
C LEU A 87 2.65 7.74 4.44
N LEU A 88 3.69 7.54 5.25
CA LEU A 88 3.73 6.41 6.18
C LEU A 88 2.54 6.39 7.12
N ASN A 89 2.26 7.53 7.75
CA ASN A 89 1.18 7.62 8.73
C ASN A 89 -0.19 7.54 8.06
N ASN A 90 -0.34 8.04 6.83
CA ASN A 90 -1.62 7.94 6.11
C ASN A 90 -1.97 6.50 5.73
N TYR A 91 -0.97 5.66 5.44
CA TYR A 91 -1.19 4.25 5.13
C TYR A 91 -1.34 3.37 6.37
N LEU A 92 -0.96 3.86 7.54
CA LEU A 92 -0.97 3.08 8.77
C LEU A 92 -2.34 2.47 9.10
N PRO A 93 -3.48 3.17 8.94
CA PRO A 93 -4.78 2.55 9.17
C PRO A 93 -5.04 1.30 8.33
N LEU A 94 -4.54 1.27 7.10
CA LEU A 94 -4.65 0.07 6.26
C LEU A 94 -3.79 -1.07 6.79
N ILE A 95 -2.61 -0.75 7.33
CA ILE A 95 -1.71 -1.74 7.92
C ILE A 95 -2.38 -2.44 9.11
N PHE A 96 -3.15 -1.71 9.92
CA PHE A 96 -3.83 -2.27 11.08
C PHE A 96 -4.89 -3.33 10.74
N ASP A 97 -5.35 -3.36 9.50
CA ASP A 97 -6.33 -4.33 9.04
C ASP A 97 -5.67 -5.57 8.42
N LEU A 98 -4.35 -5.61 8.37
CA LEU A 98 -3.61 -6.67 7.68
C LEU A 98 -3.06 -7.71 8.67
N PRO A 99 -2.89 -8.98 8.21
CA PRO A 99 -2.42 -10.06 9.10
C PRO A 99 -1.08 -9.74 9.76
N GLY A 100 -0.99 -10.01 11.06
CA GLY A 100 0.19 -9.76 11.86
C GLY A 100 0.28 -8.36 12.43
N CYS A 101 -0.48 -7.42 11.89
CA CYS A 101 -0.53 -6.02 12.34
C CYS A 101 -1.89 -5.64 12.94
N ASP A 102 -2.82 -6.57 12.97
CA ASP A 102 -4.18 -6.39 13.47
C ASP A 102 -4.34 -6.76 14.95
N THR A 103 -3.24 -7.08 15.63
CA THR A 103 -3.27 -7.47 17.04
C THR A 103 -3.37 -6.24 17.94
N PRO A 104 -3.99 -6.38 19.13
CA PRO A 104 -4.03 -5.28 20.09
C PRO A 104 -2.65 -4.80 20.52
N SER A 105 -1.67 -5.71 20.60
CA SER A 105 -0.29 -5.37 20.97
C SER A 105 0.34 -4.43 19.95
N PHE A 106 0.15 -4.71 18.66
CA PHE A 106 0.69 -3.88 17.59
C PHE A 106 -0.01 -2.52 17.57
N THR A 107 -1.34 -2.49 17.56
CA THR A 107 -2.09 -1.24 17.48
C THR A 107 -1.84 -0.34 18.70
N ALA A 108 -1.60 -0.91 19.88
CA ALA A 108 -1.31 -0.16 21.09
C ALA A 108 -0.03 0.68 20.97
N ILE A 109 0.98 0.18 20.24
CA ILE A 109 2.22 0.93 20.00
C ILE A 109 1.90 2.22 19.26
N PHE A 110 1.07 2.13 18.22
CA PHE A 110 0.77 3.27 17.34
C PHE A 110 -0.32 4.19 17.86
N LYS A 111 -0.97 3.87 18.97
CA LYS A 111 -1.83 4.82 19.66
C LYS A 111 -1.05 5.96 20.31
N LYS A 112 0.19 5.66 20.75
CA LYS A 112 1.05 6.63 21.44
C LYS A 112 2.14 7.21 20.53
N TYR A 113 2.57 6.46 19.53
CA TYR A 113 3.75 6.78 18.73
C TYR A 113 3.40 6.85 17.25
N LYS A 114 4.03 7.77 16.56
CA LYS A 114 3.91 7.92 15.10
C LYS A 114 5.27 7.78 14.47
N PHE A 115 5.27 7.43 13.19
CA PHE A 115 6.50 7.46 12.43
C PHE A 115 6.97 8.90 12.24
N THR A 116 8.29 9.07 12.34
CA THR A 116 8.96 10.29 11.91
C THR A 116 10.02 9.91 10.89
N THR A 117 10.29 10.80 9.94
CA THR A 117 11.37 10.59 8.98
C THR A 117 12.57 11.40 9.39
N ALA A 118 13.78 10.86 9.18
CA ALA A 118 15.02 11.54 9.44
C ALA A 118 15.59 12.08 8.13
N ASP A 119 15.93 13.36 8.10
CA ASP A 119 16.72 14.02 7.05
C ASP A 119 16.16 13.83 5.63
N GLN A 120 14.86 13.90 5.43
CA GLN A 120 14.21 13.73 4.12
C GLN A 120 14.57 12.39 3.47
N ALA A 121 15.12 11.47 4.26
CA ALA A 121 15.64 10.23 3.74
C ALA A 121 14.56 9.14 3.72
N ALA A 122 14.88 8.06 3.05
CA ALA A 122 14.08 6.87 2.98
C ALA A 122 14.10 6.06 4.30
N THR A 123 14.49 6.68 5.42
CA THR A 123 14.49 6.02 6.74
C THR A 123 13.45 6.64 7.63
N ALA A 124 12.61 5.80 8.21
CA ALA A 124 11.63 6.20 9.20
C ALA A 124 12.09 5.74 10.58
N LYS A 125 11.78 6.55 11.59
CA LYS A 125 12.00 6.20 12.99
C LYS A 125 10.66 6.10 13.68
N LEU A 126 10.50 5.04 14.46
CA LEU A 126 9.36 4.92 15.37
C LEU A 126 9.84 5.37 16.74
N LEU A 127 9.21 6.41 17.27
CA LEU A 127 9.51 6.86 18.63
C LEU A 127 8.84 5.92 19.62
N VAL A 128 9.65 5.11 20.27
CA VAL A 128 9.19 4.16 21.30
C VAL A 128 9.81 4.57 22.62
N GLY A 129 8.96 4.79 23.63
CA GLY A 129 9.40 5.29 24.94
C GLY A 129 10.14 4.27 25.79
N ASP A 130 10.21 3.01 25.36
CA ASP A 130 10.81 1.91 26.12
C ASP A 130 11.64 1.05 25.18
N LEU A 131 12.91 0.85 25.53
CA LEU A 131 13.87 0.05 24.74
C LEU A 131 13.45 -1.41 24.60
N SER A 132 12.83 -1.99 25.62
CA SER A 132 12.36 -3.37 25.55
C SER A 132 11.25 -3.54 24.50
N ASN A 133 10.37 -2.56 24.41
CA ASN A 133 9.32 -2.55 23.39
C ASN A 133 9.89 -2.35 21.99
N LEU A 134 10.95 -1.55 21.85
CA LEU A 134 11.60 -1.34 20.58
C LEU A 134 12.23 -2.62 20.05
N GLU A 135 12.94 -3.35 20.91
CA GLU A 135 13.58 -4.60 20.52
C GLU A 135 12.55 -5.64 20.07
N TYR A 136 11.46 -5.77 20.83
CA TYR A 136 10.36 -6.67 20.48
C TYR A 136 9.71 -6.26 19.17
N PHE A 137 9.48 -4.96 18.97
CA PHE A 137 8.90 -4.42 17.75
C PHE A 137 9.76 -4.76 16.53
N VAL A 138 11.06 -4.49 16.60
CA VAL A 138 11.98 -4.75 15.48
C VAL A 138 12.01 -6.22 15.11
N LYS A 139 11.97 -7.11 16.11
CA LYS A 139 12.08 -8.54 15.87
C LYS A 139 10.77 -9.16 15.36
N HIS A 140 9.63 -8.75 15.92
CA HIS A 140 8.36 -9.46 15.72
C HIS A 140 7.38 -8.73 14.82
N TYR A 141 7.39 -7.40 14.81
CA TYR A 141 6.40 -6.61 14.05
C TYR A 141 6.96 -5.94 12.82
N PHE A 142 8.18 -5.42 12.91
CA PHE A 142 8.75 -4.65 11.82
C PHE A 142 8.84 -5.43 10.51
N PRO A 143 9.30 -6.70 10.48
CA PRO A 143 9.39 -7.44 9.22
C PRO A 143 8.03 -7.64 8.53
N VAL A 144 6.99 -7.90 9.31
CA VAL A 144 5.63 -8.09 8.78
C VAL A 144 5.07 -6.77 8.29
N MET A 145 5.21 -5.73 9.08
CA MET A 145 4.75 -4.39 8.73
C MET A 145 5.45 -3.87 7.47
N ALA A 146 6.77 -4.03 7.39
CA ALA A 146 7.56 -3.58 6.24
C ALA A 146 7.12 -4.28 4.96
N LYS A 147 6.83 -5.57 5.04
CA LYS A 147 6.34 -6.33 3.89
C LYS A 147 4.99 -5.78 3.40
N HIS A 148 4.09 -5.47 4.31
CA HIS A 148 2.80 -4.89 3.93
C HIS A 148 2.97 -3.51 3.29
N TYR A 149 3.84 -2.66 3.84
CA TYR A 149 4.16 -1.38 3.23
C TYR A 149 4.75 -1.53 1.83
N GLN A 150 5.60 -2.54 1.63
CA GLN A 150 6.17 -2.82 0.31
C GLN A 150 5.10 -3.13 -0.72
N ASP A 151 4.02 -3.78 -0.32
CA ASP A 151 2.89 -4.07 -1.21
C ASP A 151 2.11 -2.81 -1.61
N PHE A 152 2.31 -1.71 -0.90
CA PHE A 152 1.78 -0.39 -1.26
C PHE A 152 2.77 0.46 -2.06
N GLY A 153 3.97 -0.07 -2.34
CA GLY A 153 4.98 0.62 -3.12
C GLY A 153 6.12 1.24 -2.32
N PHE A 154 6.15 1.05 -1.00
CA PHE A 154 7.21 1.57 -0.13
C PHE A 154 8.44 0.65 -0.20
N THR A 155 9.20 0.74 -1.29
CA THR A 155 10.29 -0.20 -1.58
C THR A 155 11.55 0.03 -0.76
N ASP A 156 11.70 1.22 -0.20
CA ASP A 156 12.91 1.60 0.57
C ASP A 156 12.78 1.33 2.07
N LEU A 157 11.74 0.66 2.47
CA LEU A 157 11.49 0.43 3.90
C LEU A 157 12.21 -0.80 4.44
#